data_235aff6bd6a26a9f6f9261507a5702f1
#
_entry.id   235aff6bd6a26a9f6f9261507a5702f1
#
_cell.length_a   1.000
_cell.length_b   1.000
_cell.length_c   1.000
_cell.angle_alpha   90.00
_cell.angle_beta   90.00
_cell.angle_gamma   90.00
#
_symmetry.space_group_name_H-M   'P 1'
#
loop_
_entity.id
_entity.type
_entity.pdbx_description
1 polymer ?
#
loop_
_entity_poly.entity_id
_entity_poly.type
_entity_poly.pdbx_seq_one_letter_code
_entity_poly.pdbx_strand_id
1 'polypeptide(L)'
;MNYELKKRSFARDGYSNTAAFLGKDSVLLSAGTFVRSGLTSDPELLTAMYRESWLTMRIIDMPSEDMTRAWYRLTADLDEDEIHALRRLEARHSIKQELTNALRWARLYGGSLALMVIRGEEDRLDQPLDMDMLLPGCFQGLLVLDRTQGIEPSEELVSDLDDPDFGLPASYTVNLNMEGYSSVTLHHSRVLRFVGRELPRVETIRERYWGVSEMEHIQDELLKRSAASANIAQLIFQANITTLKMADFGDLLGTGTEEQRRNLEYAMETENRFRTSFGLQLMSRDDCLENHPYSFAGLSEIYEQFMMDMAGAAEIPATRLFGRSPQGMNATGESDLRNYYDMIAQMQERMLRPALDKLLPVMAVSCWGFVPEDLEIVFEPVMTSSPAERAELVQKMSGDVIEGYKCGLFTREQALNELKSRGEEMGVYTKIRD
;
A
#
# COMPACT_ATOMS: atom_id res chain seq x y z
N MET A 1 12.63 -35.73 -12.88
CA MET A 1 11.49 -36.10 -13.74
C MET A 1 10.99 -34.80 -14.36
N ASN A 2 11.50 -34.43 -15.54
CA ASN A 2 11.23 -33.15 -16.19
C ASN A 2 9.82 -33.17 -16.80
N TYR A 3 8.93 -32.38 -16.25
CA TYR A 3 7.66 -32.05 -16.89
C TYR A 3 7.89 -30.88 -17.84
N GLU A 4 8.13 -31.18 -19.11
CA GLU A 4 7.95 -30.19 -20.17
C GLU A 4 6.45 -29.90 -20.32
N LEU A 5 6.02 -28.73 -19.90
CA LEU A 5 4.70 -28.20 -20.23
C LEU A 5 4.68 -27.88 -21.72
N LYS A 6 4.05 -28.78 -22.49
CA LYS A 6 3.72 -28.55 -23.92
C LYS A 6 2.92 -27.22 -23.99
N LYS A 7 3.51 -26.22 -24.62
CA LYS A 7 2.79 -25.01 -25.06
C LYS A 7 1.64 -25.50 -26.00
N ARG A 8 0.41 -25.42 -25.51
CA ARG A 8 -0.77 -25.55 -26.38
C ARG A 8 -0.82 -24.30 -27.26
N SER A 9 -0.55 -24.43 -28.54
CA SER A 9 -0.87 -23.43 -29.53
C SER A 9 -2.39 -23.38 -29.69
N PHE A 10 -3.00 -22.34 -29.17
CA PHE A 10 -4.37 -22.02 -29.54
C PHE A 10 -4.38 -21.57 -30.99
N ALA A 11 -5.31 -22.11 -31.78
CA ALA A 11 -5.54 -21.66 -33.13
C ALA A 11 -5.87 -20.17 -33.12
N ARG A 12 -4.98 -19.36 -33.68
CA ARG A 12 -5.21 -17.93 -33.86
C ARG A 12 -6.09 -17.79 -35.10
N ASP A 13 -7.38 -17.55 -34.91
CA ASP A 13 -8.23 -17.01 -35.98
C ASP A 13 -7.81 -15.52 -36.11
N GLY A 14 -6.94 -15.32 -37.12
CA GLY A 14 -6.16 -14.12 -37.21
C GLY A 14 -6.86 -13.03 -38.00
N TYR A 15 -7.64 -12.16 -37.36
CA TYR A 15 -7.81 -10.81 -37.85
C TYR A 15 -6.69 -9.96 -37.28
N SER A 16 -5.67 -9.66 -38.10
CA SER A 16 -4.62 -8.70 -37.72
C SER A 16 -4.83 -7.40 -38.49
N ASN A 17 -5.14 -6.32 -37.81
CA ASN A 17 -5.11 -4.99 -38.36
C ASN A 17 -3.72 -4.37 -38.12
N THR A 18 -2.86 -4.42 -39.13
CA THR A 18 -1.46 -3.97 -39.03
C THR A 18 -1.36 -2.47 -38.77
N ALA A 19 -2.34 -1.66 -39.21
CA ALA A 19 -2.37 -0.22 -39.00
C ALA A 19 -2.78 0.19 -37.59
N ALA A 20 -3.59 -0.66 -36.92
CA ALA A 20 -4.04 -0.42 -35.55
C ALA A 20 -3.28 -1.26 -34.52
N PHE A 21 -2.27 -2.04 -34.94
CA PHE A 21 -1.54 -3.01 -34.12
C PHE A 21 -2.44 -4.06 -33.42
N LEU A 22 -3.68 -4.23 -33.88
CA LEU A 22 -4.62 -5.21 -33.37
C LEU A 22 -4.28 -6.60 -33.91
N GLY A 23 -4.19 -7.59 -33.04
CA GLY A 23 -3.94 -8.98 -33.40
C GLY A 23 -2.49 -9.45 -33.35
N LYS A 24 -1.52 -8.59 -33.02
CA LYS A 24 -0.16 -8.96 -32.66
C LYS A 24 0.06 -8.66 -31.18
N ASP A 25 0.23 -9.73 -30.37
CA ASP A 25 0.64 -9.67 -28.96
C ASP A 25 0.06 -8.48 -28.14
N SER A 26 -1.20 -8.12 -28.47
CA SER A 26 -1.86 -7.04 -27.76
C SER A 26 -2.19 -7.53 -26.35
N VAL A 27 -1.89 -6.73 -25.37
CA VAL A 27 -2.21 -6.92 -23.95
C VAL A 27 -3.71 -7.26 -23.76
N LEU A 28 -4.59 -6.81 -24.66
CA LEU A 28 -6.02 -7.10 -24.67
C LEU A 28 -6.36 -8.58 -24.93
N LEU A 29 -5.51 -9.34 -25.65
CA LEU A 29 -5.72 -10.75 -25.91
C LEU A 29 -5.07 -11.64 -24.84
N SER A 30 -4.16 -11.11 -24.04
CA SER A 30 -3.54 -11.83 -22.92
C SER A 30 -4.34 -11.69 -21.61
N ALA A 31 -5.39 -10.87 -21.58
CA ALA A 31 -6.22 -10.61 -20.39
C ALA A 31 -6.97 -11.82 -19.81
N GLY A 32 -6.81 -13.00 -20.36
CA GLY A 32 -7.36 -14.26 -19.84
C GLY A 32 -6.30 -15.31 -19.49
N THR A 33 -5.02 -14.98 -19.58
CA THR A 33 -3.92 -15.91 -19.26
C THR A 33 -3.29 -15.54 -17.93
N PHE A 34 -3.51 -16.37 -16.92
CA PHE A 34 -2.79 -16.26 -15.67
C PHE A 34 -1.33 -16.69 -15.92
N VAL A 35 -0.44 -15.73 -15.86
CA VAL A 35 1.01 -15.93 -15.94
C VAL A 35 1.60 -15.46 -14.64
N ARG A 36 2.52 -16.24 -14.07
CA ARG A 36 3.31 -15.76 -12.92
C ARG A 36 4.03 -14.48 -13.35
N SER A 37 3.71 -13.36 -12.72
CA SER A 37 4.26 -12.07 -13.14
C SER A 37 5.77 -11.96 -12.83
N GLY A 38 6.21 -12.62 -11.77
CA GLY A 38 7.59 -12.53 -11.29
C GLY A 38 8.01 -11.11 -10.85
N LEU A 39 7.05 -10.21 -10.69
CA LEU A 39 7.29 -8.81 -10.33
C LEU A 39 8.02 -8.68 -8.98
N THR A 40 7.70 -9.51 -8.00
CA THR A 40 8.39 -9.53 -6.70
C THR A 40 9.87 -9.87 -6.85
N SER A 41 10.27 -10.58 -7.90
CA SER A 41 11.66 -10.92 -8.20
C SER A 41 12.43 -9.80 -8.91
N ASP A 42 11.77 -8.69 -9.23
CA ASP A 42 12.35 -7.50 -9.84
C ASP A 42 12.22 -6.27 -8.90
N PRO A 43 13.08 -6.16 -7.89
CA PRO A 43 13.02 -5.07 -6.92
C PRO A 43 13.35 -3.70 -7.52
N GLU A 44 14.11 -3.65 -8.62
CA GLU A 44 14.41 -2.39 -9.32
C GLU A 44 13.15 -1.82 -9.95
N LEU A 45 12.36 -2.68 -10.62
CA LEU A 45 11.08 -2.27 -11.21
C LEU A 45 10.08 -1.85 -10.12
N LEU A 46 9.97 -2.61 -9.02
CA LEU A 46 9.11 -2.24 -7.88
C LEU A 46 9.50 -0.87 -7.31
N THR A 47 10.80 -0.63 -7.15
CA THR A 47 11.32 0.66 -6.68
C THR A 47 10.98 1.79 -7.65
N ALA A 48 11.15 1.56 -8.96
CA ALA A 48 10.78 2.53 -9.99
C ALA A 48 9.28 2.83 -9.97
N MET A 49 8.44 1.79 -9.91
CA MET A 49 6.98 1.95 -9.78
C MET A 49 6.59 2.77 -8.54
N TYR A 50 7.20 2.52 -7.41
CA TYR A 50 6.93 3.28 -6.18
C TYR A 50 7.38 4.74 -6.29
N ARG A 51 8.53 5.02 -6.92
CA ARG A 51 9.05 6.39 -7.07
C ARG A 51 8.33 7.22 -8.11
N GLU A 52 7.90 6.60 -9.21
CA GLU A 52 7.35 7.31 -10.37
C GLU A 52 5.82 7.34 -10.39
N SER A 53 5.15 6.35 -9.80
CA SER A 53 3.70 6.27 -9.78
C SER A 53 3.13 6.71 -8.43
N TRP A 54 2.50 7.88 -8.38
CA TRP A 54 1.78 8.36 -7.20
C TRP A 54 0.73 7.35 -6.70
N LEU A 55 0.14 6.59 -7.62
CA LEU A 55 -0.89 5.60 -7.30
C LEU A 55 -0.27 4.39 -6.62
N THR A 56 0.85 3.88 -7.12
CA THR A 56 1.63 2.82 -6.48
C THR A 56 2.02 3.23 -5.05
N MET A 57 2.57 4.43 -4.90
CA MET A 57 2.92 4.96 -3.59
C MET A 57 1.71 4.97 -2.64
N ARG A 58 0.55 5.45 -3.08
CA ARG A 58 -0.66 5.48 -2.24
C ARG A 58 -1.15 4.08 -1.85
N ILE A 59 -1.12 3.12 -2.77
CA ILE A 59 -1.55 1.74 -2.52
C ILE A 59 -0.66 1.07 -1.47
N ILE A 60 0.62 1.36 -1.46
CA ILE A 60 1.56 0.83 -0.48
C ILE A 60 1.46 1.58 0.86
N ASP A 61 1.45 2.90 0.82
CA ASP A 61 1.56 3.73 2.03
C ASP A 61 0.27 3.78 2.85
N MET A 62 -0.89 3.98 2.20
CA MET A 62 -2.13 4.25 2.93
C MET A 62 -2.53 3.13 3.90
N PRO A 63 -2.54 1.84 3.52
CA PRO A 63 -2.86 0.79 4.48
C PRO A 63 -1.81 0.68 5.60
N SER A 64 -0.53 0.89 5.29
CA SER A 64 0.55 0.84 6.28
C SER A 64 0.44 1.98 7.31
N GLU A 65 0.10 3.18 6.83
CA GLU A 65 -0.14 4.35 7.69
C GLU A 65 -1.43 4.20 8.51
N ASP A 66 -2.46 3.64 7.90
CA ASP A 66 -3.73 3.44 8.60
C ASP A 66 -3.64 2.36 9.68
N MET A 67 -2.89 1.29 9.48
CA MET A 67 -2.62 0.28 10.51
C MET A 67 -1.94 0.86 11.74
N THR A 68 -1.10 1.88 11.57
CA THR A 68 -0.36 2.51 12.66
C THR A 68 -0.99 3.81 13.13
N ARG A 69 -1.98 4.36 12.43
CA ARG A 69 -2.62 5.64 12.75
C ARG A 69 -3.28 5.63 14.12
N ALA A 70 -4.18 4.69 14.33
CA ALA A 70 -4.75 4.39 15.63
C ALA A 70 -3.80 3.41 16.31
N TRP A 71 -3.17 3.87 17.40
CA TRP A 71 -2.16 3.10 18.09
C TRP A 71 -2.82 2.07 19.04
N TYR A 72 -2.07 1.44 19.87
CA TYR A 72 -2.57 0.53 20.88
C TYR A 72 -2.62 1.19 22.27
N ARG A 73 -3.43 0.66 23.14
CA ARG A 73 -3.38 0.85 24.60
C ARG A 73 -2.96 -0.45 25.29
N LEU A 74 -2.34 -0.31 26.44
CA LEU A 74 -2.00 -1.43 27.31
C LEU A 74 -3.18 -1.72 28.25
N THR A 75 -3.39 -2.99 28.55
CA THR A 75 -4.41 -3.44 29.53
C THR A 75 -3.81 -3.81 30.89
N ALA A 76 -2.48 -3.90 30.99
CA ALA A 76 -1.79 -4.19 32.24
C ALA A 76 -2.05 -3.14 33.32
N ASP A 77 -2.02 -3.57 34.58
CA ASP A 77 -2.12 -2.70 35.76
C ASP A 77 -0.80 -1.93 35.96
N LEU A 78 -0.69 -0.79 35.30
CA LEU A 78 0.49 0.07 35.25
C LEU A 78 0.16 1.46 35.74
N ASP A 79 1.12 2.08 36.44
CA ASP A 79 1.03 3.46 36.85
C ASP A 79 1.13 4.42 35.62
N GLU A 80 0.54 5.61 35.73
CA GLU A 80 0.62 6.62 34.67
C GLU A 80 2.07 6.97 34.30
N ASP A 81 2.99 6.99 35.27
CA ASP A 81 4.41 7.26 35.04
C ASP A 81 5.09 6.15 34.23
N GLU A 82 4.70 4.89 34.43
CA GLU A 82 5.17 3.71 33.68
C GLU A 82 4.69 3.77 32.23
N ILE A 83 3.40 4.05 32.03
CA ILE A 83 2.82 4.25 30.69
C ILE A 83 3.52 5.41 29.96
N HIS A 84 3.72 6.51 30.66
CA HIS A 84 4.45 7.67 30.10
C HIS A 84 5.92 7.36 29.78
N ALA A 85 6.58 6.50 30.57
CA ALA A 85 7.95 6.07 30.28
C ALA A 85 8.01 5.28 28.96
N LEU A 86 7.10 4.34 28.77
CA LEU A 86 7.00 3.57 27.51
C LEU A 86 6.71 4.49 26.31
N ARG A 87 5.74 5.40 26.44
CA ARG A 87 5.41 6.36 25.36
C ARG A 87 6.58 7.28 25.00
N ARG A 88 7.39 7.68 26.00
CA ARG A 88 8.61 8.44 25.75
C ARG A 88 9.68 7.61 25.03
N LEU A 89 9.82 6.32 25.35
CA LEU A 89 10.73 5.41 24.68
C LEU A 89 10.31 5.23 23.21
N GLU A 90 9.03 4.96 22.96
CA GLU A 90 8.46 4.85 21.60
C GLU A 90 8.73 6.11 20.75
N ALA A 91 8.44 7.27 21.32
CA ALA A 91 8.64 8.56 20.65
C ALA A 91 10.12 8.84 20.39
N ARG A 92 10.99 8.54 21.37
CA ARG A 92 12.45 8.75 21.26
C ARG A 92 13.07 7.95 20.13
N HIS A 93 12.61 6.71 19.93
CA HIS A 93 13.14 5.79 18.93
C HIS A 93 12.24 5.68 17.68
N SER A 94 11.23 6.57 17.57
CA SER A 94 10.31 6.60 16.42
C SER A 94 9.67 5.24 16.08
N ILE A 95 9.36 4.44 17.09
CA ILE A 95 8.92 3.04 16.92
C ILE A 95 7.74 2.92 15.97
N LYS A 96 6.74 3.79 16.14
CA LYS A 96 5.57 3.83 15.26
C LYS A 96 5.95 4.05 13.80
N GLN A 97 6.90 4.95 13.53
CA GLN A 97 7.37 5.25 12.17
C GLN A 97 8.16 4.08 11.59
N GLU A 98 9.03 3.44 12.38
CA GLU A 98 9.82 2.30 11.92
C GLU A 98 8.91 1.08 11.61
N LEU A 99 7.91 0.82 12.44
CA LEU A 99 6.91 -0.22 12.16
C LEU A 99 6.08 0.10 10.89
N THR A 100 5.73 1.38 10.69
CA THR A 100 5.09 1.81 9.44
C THR A 100 5.97 1.56 8.23
N ASN A 101 7.27 1.86 8.33
CA ASN A 101 8.24 1.61 7.26
C ASN A 101 8.40 0.11 6.99
N ALA A 102 8.46 -0.72 8.04
CA ALA A 102 8.52 -2.17 7.88
C ALA A 102 7.29 -2.72 7.16
N LEU A 103 6.10 -2.24 7.50
CA LEU A 103 4.85 -2.61 6.81
C LEU A 103 4.86 -2.15 5.34
N ARG A 104 5.33 -0.93 5.03
CA ARG A 104 5.46 -0.42 3.66
C ARG A 104 6.36 -1.32 2.81
N TRP A 105 7.55 -1.63 3.34
CA TRP A 105 8.52 -2.42 2.59
C TRP A 105 8.09 -3.88 2.46
N ALA A 106 7.41 -4.43 3.46
CA ALA A 106 6.80 -5.75 3.33
C ALA A 106 5.75 -5.78 2.21
N ARG A 107 4.88 -4.78 2.12
CA ARG A 107 3.87 -4.67 1.07
C ARG A 107 4.49 -4.42 -0.31
N LEU A 108 5.55 -3.62 -0.39
CA LEU A 108 6.20 -3.30 -1.67
C LEU A 108 7.06 -4.46 -2.18
N TYR A 109 7.91 -5.03 -1.34
CA TYR A 109 8.90 -6.03 -1.75
C TYR A 109 8.55 -7.48 -1.37
N GLY A 110 7.38 -7.69 -0.74
CA GLY A 110 6.94 -9.01 -0.30
C GLY A 110 7.49 -9.43 1.06
N GLY A 111 8.36 -8.65 1.68
CA GLY A 111 8.88 -8.93 3.01
C GLY A 111 9.83 -7.87 3.55
N SER A 112 9.88 -7.74 4.87
CA SER A 112 10.85 -6.92 5.60
C SER A 112 11.13 -7.49 6.98
N LEU A 113 12.25 -7.10 7.57
CA LEU A 113 12.62 -7.37 8.95
C LEU A 113 12.84 -6.05 9.70
N ALA A 114 12.50 -6.03 10.99
CA ALA A 114 12.95 -4.99 11.88
C ALA A 114 13.80 -5.62 12.99
N LEU A 115 15.10 -5.37 12.98
CA LEU A 115 16.02 -5.82 14.01
C LEU A 115 15.84 -4.95 15.26
N MET A 116 15.64 -5.59 16.40
CA MET A 116 15.65 -4.92 17.70
C MET A 116 17.10 -4.62 18.09
N VAL A 117 17.45 -3.32 18.14
CA VAL A 117 18.78 -2.88 18.52
C VAL A 117 18.87 -2.80 20.04
N ILE A 118 19.67 -3.67 20.64
CA ILE A 118 19.77 -3.86 22.09
C ILE A 118 21.24 -3.68 22.49
N ARG A 119 21.50 -2.72 23.36
CA ARG A 119 22.85 -2.43 23.87
C ARG A 119 23.36 -3.58 24.72
N GLY A 120 24.60 -4.01 24.45
CA GLY A 120 25.27 -5.12 25.13
C GLY A 120 25.02 -6.49 24.51
N GLU A 121 24.22 -6.53 23.41
CA GLU A 121 23.90 -7.74 22.66
C GLU A 121 24.47 -7.74 21.23
N GLU A 122 25.35 -6.78 20.92
CA GLU A 122 25.87 -6.55 19.57
C GLU A 122 26.65 -7.74 19.02
N ASP A 123 27.36 -8.48 19.88
CA ASP A 123 28.17 -9.63 19.51
C ASP A 123 27.44 -10.97 19.53
N ARG A 124 26.11 -10.97 19.84
CA ARG A 124 25.29 -12.18 20.02
C ARG A 124 24.06 -12.22 19.14
N LEU A 125 24.11 -11.55 17.99
CA LEU A 125 22.95 -11.42 17.11
C LEU A 125 22.47 -12.75 16.52
N ASP A 126 23.34 -13.73 16.44
CA ASP A 126 23.07 -15.11 15.98
C ASP A 126 22.49 -16.04 17.07
N GLN A 127 22.46 -15.60 18.31
CA GLN A 127 21.96 -16.39 19.45
C GLN A 127 20.55 -15.96 19.84
N PRO A 128 19.76 -16.85 20.47
CA PRO A 128 18.46 -16.49 21.04
C PRO A 128 18.57 -15.27 21.95
N LEU A 129 17.55 -14.43 21.94
CA LEU A 129 17.45 -13.32 22.88
C LEU A 129 17.07 -13.85 24.26
N ASP A 130 17.95 -13.66 25.23
CA ASP A 130 17.70 -14.02 26.62
C ASP A 130 17.14 -12.79 27.36
N MET A 131 15.86 -12.86 27.70
CA MET A 131 15.13 -11.78 28.37
C MET A 131 15.67 -11.50 29.79
N ASP A 132 16.20 -12.51 30.47
CA ASP A 132 16.72 -12.38 31.83
C ASP A 132 18.06 -11.63 31.89
N MET A 133 18.74 -11.55 30.75
CA MET A 133 20.01 -10.82 30.62
C MET A 133 19.83 -9.34 30.24
N LEU A 134 18.62 -8.93 29.91
CA LEU A 134 18.34 -7.55 29.51
C LEU A 134 18.37 -6.61 30.73
N LEU A 135 18.94 -5.43 30.53
CA LEU A 135 19.04 -4.39 31.56
C LEU A 135 18.15 -3.19 31.23
N PRO A 136 17.68 -2.45 32.24
CA PRO A 136 16.97 -1.19 32.02
C PRO A 136 17.77 -0.24 31.11
N GLY A 137 17.11 0.37 30.12
CA GLY A 137 17.74 1.26 29.15
C GLY A 137 18.50 0.56 28.02
N CYS A 138 18.37 -0.79 27.89
CA CYS A 138 19.07 -1.54 26.84
C CYS A 138 18.52 -1.31 25.45
N PHE A 139 17.22 -1.11 25.29
CA PHE A 139 16.60 -0.93 23.98
C PHE A 139 16.99 0.40 23.33
N GLN A 140 17.50 0.35 22.08
CA GLN A 140 18.00 1.50 21.35
C GLN A 140 17.21 1.82 20.08
N GLY A 141 16.20 1.02 19.74
CA GLY A 141 15.33 1.25 18.58
C GLY A 141 15.21 0.05 17.66
N LEU A 142 14.66 0.29 16.49
CA LEU A 142 14.49 -0.70 15.43
C LEU A 142 15.34 -0.30 14.22
N LEU A 143 15.98 -1.29 13.59
CA LEU A 143 16.61 -1.13 12.28
C LEU A 143 15.79 -1.92 11.26
N VAL A 144 15.09 -1.19 10.40
CA VAL A 144 14.23 -1.79 9.37
C VAL A 144 15.06 -2.13 8.13
N LEU A 145 14.95 -3.37 7.70
CA LEU A 145 15.61 -3.94 6.55
C LEU A 145 14.54 -4.48 5.60
N ASP A 146 14.57 -4.06 4.36
CA ASP A 146 13.70 -4.61 3.34
C ASP A 146 14.33 -5.86 2.66
N ARG A 147 13.48 -6.67 2.02
CA ARG A 147 13.91 -7.92 1.38
C ARG A 147 15.01 -7.71 0.33
N THR A 148 15.12 -6.51 -0.28
CA THR A 148 16.08 -6.21 -1.34
C THR A 148 17.51 -6.10 -0.84
N GLN A 149 17.70 -5.95 0.48
CA GLN A 149 19.02 -5.87 1.12
C GLN A 149 19.70 -7.24 1.29
N GLY A 150 19.27 -8.24 0.54
CA GLY A 150 19.89 -9.56 0.55
C GLY A 150 19.63 -10.34 1.83
N ILE A 151 18.42 -10.23 2.36
CA ILE A 151 18.01 -11.02 3.52
C ILE A 151 17.79 -12.47 3.08
N GLU A 152 18.61 -13.37 3.60
CA GLU A 152 18.52 -14.80 3.33
C GLU A 152 18.02 -15.56 4.57
N PRO A 153 16.77 -16.06 4.55
CA PRO A 153 16.27 -16.94 5.60
C PRO A 153 17.03 -18.27 5.63
N SER A 154 17.27 -18.81 6.81
CA SER A 154 17.89 -20.12 6.99
C SER A 154 16.98 -21.25 6.45
N GLU A 155 17.59 -22.37 6.10
CA GLU A 155 16.85 -23.61 5.81
C GLU A 155 16.37 -24.31 7.10
N GLU A 156 17.04 -24.04 8.22
CA GLU A 156 16.65 -24.49 9.53
C GLU A 156 15.40 -23.73 10.01
N LEU A 157 14.41 -24.47 10.49
CA LEU A 157 13.15 -23.92 10.96
C LEU A 157 13.05 -24.03 12.48
N VAL A 158 12.35 -23.10 13.07
CA VAL A 158 11.97 -23.17 14.49
C VAL A 158 11.13 -24.42 14.70
N SER A 159 11.63 -25.33 15.56
CA SER A 159 11.03 -26.63 15.83
C SER A 159 10.33 -26.71 17.18
N ASP A 160 10.47 -25.70 18.02
CA ASP A 160 9.77 -25.59 19.29
C ASP A 160 8.29 -25.30 19.03
N LEU A 161 7.41 -26.17 19.56
CA LEU A 161 5.96 -26.06 19.39
C LEU A 161 5.36 -24.90 20.20
N ASP A 162 6.04 -24.47 21.23
CA ASP A 162 5.58 -23.39 22.12
C ASP A 162 6.06 -22.02 21.62
N ASP A 163 6.95 -21.98 20.61
CA ASP A 163 7.45 -20.75 20.03
C ASP A 163 6.44 -20.18 18.99
N PRO A 164 6.06 -18.89 19.09
CA PRO A 164 5.17 -18.25 18.13
C PRO A 164 5.65 -18.33 16.67
N ASP A 165 6.97 -18.43 16.45
CA ASP A 165 7.57 -18.54 15.11
C ASP A 165 7.70 -20.02 14.64
N PHE A 166 7.04 -20.98 15.27
CA PHE A 166 7.09 -22.39 14.88
C PHE A 166 6.88 -22.60 13.38
N GLY A 167 7.83 -23.32 12.75
CA GLY A 167 7.82 -23.61 11.32
C GLY A 167 8.25 -22.47 10.40
N LEU A 168 8.76 -21.36 10.97
CA LEU A 168 9.42 -20.27 10.27
C LEU A 168 10.95 -20.41 10.35
N PRO A 169 11.73 -19.69 9.52
CA PRO A 169 13.19 -19.74 9.57
C PRO A 169 13.76 -19.37 10.94
N ALA A 170 14.67 -20.18 11.44
CA ALA A 170 15.29 -19.99 12.76
C ALA A 170 16.26 -18.79 12.78
N SER A 171 16.80 -18.40 11.62
CA SER A 171 17.69 -17.25 11.51
C SER A 171 17.64 -16.62 10.13
N TYR A 172 18.18 -15.41 10.04
CA TYR A 172 18.24 -14.61 8.82
C TYR A 172 19.66 -14.06 8.64
N THR A 173 20.28 -14.33 7.52
CA THR A 173 21.55 -13.70 7.16
C THR A 173 21.26 -12.40 6.40
N VAL A 174 21.84 -11.29 6.85
CA VAL A 174 21.60 -9.97 6.30
C VAL A 174 22.91 -9.24 6.01
N ASN A 175 22.92 -8.40 4.98
CA ASN A 175 24.02 -7.50 4.67
C ASN A 175 23.70 -6.10 5.20
N LEU A 176 24.27 -5.73 6.32
CA LEU A 176 23.98 -4.43 6.94
C LEU A 176 24.68 -3.26 6.25
N ASN A 177 25.67 -3.53 5.38
CA ASN A 177 26.50 -2.51 4.70
C ASN A 177 27.08 -1.46 5.66
N MET A 178 27.31 -1.84 6.92
CA MET A 178 27.89 -0.98 7.95
C MET A 178 29.35 -1.38 8.18
N GLU A 179 30.18 -0.41 8.58
CA GLU A 179 31.60 -0.64 8.87
C GLU A 179 31.72 -1.67 10.01
N GLY A 180 32.38 -2.82 9.74
CA GLY A 180 32.49 -3.96 10.65
C GLY A 180 31.44 -5.05 10.54
N TYR A 181 30.33 -4.83 9.78
CA TYR A 181 29.23 -5.78 9.61
C TYR A 181 28.93 -6.00 8.14
N SER A 182 29.75 -6.81 7.46
CA SER A 182 29.53 -7.11 6.04
C SER A 182 28.40 -8.14 5.81
N SER A 183 28.32 -9.14 6.69
CA SER A 183 27.25 -10.14 6.68
C SER A 183 27.05 -10.61 8.12
N VAL A 184 25.82 -10.56 8.62
CA VAL A 184 25.47 -10.89 10.00
C VAL A 184 24.30 -11.86 9.99
N THR A 185 24.35 -12.88 10.83
CA THR A 185 23.23 -13.78 11.07
C THR A 185 22.43 -13.27 12.26
N LEU A 186 21.12 -13.13 12.07
CA LEU A 186 20.17 -12.67 13.08
C LEU A 186 19.29 -13.84 13.50
N HIS A 187 19.24 -14.15 14.79
CA HIS A 187 18.30 -15.13 15.32
C HIS A 187 16.87 -14.61 15.22
N HIS A 188 15.91 -15.51 14.95
CA HIS A 188 14.49 -15.10 14.76
C HIS A 188 13.92 -14.33 15.97
N SER A 189 14.33 -14.65 17.20
CA SER A 189 13.87 -13.96 18.41
C SER A 189 14.28 -12.49 18.50
N ARG A 190 15.27 -12.05 17.71
CA ARG A 190 15.79 -10.68 17.70
C ARG A 190 15.21 -9.80 16.61
N VAL A 191 14.38 -10.37 15.76
CA VAL A 191 13.80 -9.66 14.62
C VAL A 191 12.28 -9.74 14.63
N LEU A 192 11.66 -8.66 14.19
CA LEU A 192 10.24 -8.60 13.88
C LEU A 192 10.09 -8.84 12.39
N ARG A 193 9.33 -9.86 12.02
CA ARG A 193 9.16 -10.26 10.63
C ARG A 193 7.83 -9.75 10.08
N PHE A 194 7.88 -9.07 8.96
CA PHE A 194 6.72 -8.61 8.23
C PHE A 194 6.68 -9.27 6.86
N VAL A 195 5.52 -9.79 6.49
CA VAL A 195 5.30 -10.50 5.24
C VAL A 195 4.37 -9.68 4.37
N GLY A 196 4.65 -9.63 3.07
CA GLY A 196 3.74 -9.03 2.10
C GLY A 196 2.46 -9.85 1.92
N ARG A 197 1.95 -9.94 0.71
CA ARG A 197 0.77 -10.75 0.45
C ARG A 197 1.09 -12.23 0.63
N GLU A 198 0.31 -12.90 1.46
CA GLU A 198 0.50 -14.31 1.80
C GLU A 198 0.25 -15.22 0.60
N LEU A 199 0.96 -16.33 0.59
CA LEU A 199 0.90 -17.34 -0.44
C LEU A 199 0.49 -18.69 0.12
N PRO A 200 -0.06 -19.59 -0.72
CA PRO A 200 -0.20 -21.00 -0.36
C PRO A 200 1.15 -21.61 0.02
N ARG A 201 1.18 -22.54 0.99
CA ARG A 201 2.41 -23.07 1.59
C ARG A 201 3.51 -23.46 0.60
N VAL A 202 3.15 -24.08 -0.53
CA VAL A 202 4.14 -24.50 -1.54
C VAL A 202 4.83 -23.28 -2.18
N GLU A 203 4.09 -22.23 -2.46
CA GLU A 203 4.65 -20.98 -3.01
C GLU A 203 5.42 -20.20 -1.93
N THR A 204 4.94 -20.20 -0.68
CA THR A 204 5.68 -19.60 0.47
C THR A 204 7.08 -20.23 0.60
N ILE A 205 7.19 -21.56 0.49
CA ILE A 205 8.50 -22.24 0.53
C ILE A 205 9.37 -21.83 -0.65
N ARG A 206 8.80 -21.70 -1.87
CA ARG A 206 9.53 -21.22 -3.06
C ARG A 206 10.01 -19.79 -2.92
N GLU A 207 9.23 -18.93 -2.27
CA GLU A 207 9.59 -17.55 -1.95
C GLU A 207 10.43 -17.46 -0.67
N ARG A 208 11.02 -18.56 -0.20
CA ARG A 208 11.87 -18.62 0.99
C ARG A 208 11.16 -18.05 2.23
N TYR A 209 9.93 -18.47 2.45
CA TYR A 209 9.05 -18.03 3.54
C TYR A 209 8.63 -16.56 3.48
N TRP A 210 8.92 -15.83 2.42
CA TRP A 210 8.37 -14.49 2.18
C TRP A 210 7.01 -14.56 1.46
N GLY A 211 6.32 -13.43 1.49
CA GLY A 211 5.16 -13.19 0.64
C GLY A 211 5.56 -12.60 -0.72
N VAL A 212 4.58 -12.15 -1.48
CA VAL A 212 4.80 -11.39 -2.72
C VAL A 212 4.38 -9.94 -2.54
N SER A 213 4.84 -9.09 -3.47
CA SER A 213 4.46 -7.69 -3.53
C SER A 213 2.95 -7.54 -3.76
N GLU A 214 2.34 -6.58 -3.10
CA GLU A 214 0.97 -6.16 -3.40
C GLU A 214 0.79 -5.75 -4.86
N MET A 215 1.85 -5.30 -5.50
CA MET A 215 1.81 -4.86 -6.89
C MET A 215 1.63 -5.99 -7.90
N GLU A 216 1.89 -7.25 -7.54
CA GLU A 216 1.76 -8.38 -8.48
C GLU A 216 0.35 -8.55 -9.03
N HIS A 217 -0.66 -8.43 -8.20
CA HIS A 217 -2.05 -8.59 -8.64
C HIS A 217 -2.70 -7.30 -9.14
N ILE A 218 -2.09 -6.14 -8.85
CA ILE A 218 -2.59 -4.83 -9.24
C ILE A 218 -1.98 -4.36 -10.57
N GLN A 219 -0.85 -4.93 -10.97
CA GLN A 219 -0.06 -4.48 -12.12
C GLN A 219 -0.89 -4.33 -13.39
N ASP A 220 -1.73 -5.32 -13.71
CA ASP A 220 -2.54 -5.32 -14.92
C ASP A 220 -3.54 -4.16 -14.92
N GLU A 221 -4.19 -3.90 -13.79
CA GLU A 221 -5.13 -2.78 -13.66
C GLU A 221 -4.42 -1.43 -13.73
N LEU A 222 -3.23 -1.33 -13.16
CA LEU A 222 -2.39 -0.13 -13.24
C LEU A 222 -1.99 0.17 -14.69
N LEU A 223 -1.59 -0.86 -15.46
CA LEU A 223 -1.24 -0.74 -16.87
C LEU A 223 -2.47 -0.35 -17.72
N LYS A 224 -3.62 -1.01 -17.53
CA LYS A 224 -4.88 -0.69 -18.23
C LYS A 224 -5.28 0.76 -18.00
N ARG A 225 -5.30 1.21 -16.74
CA ARG A 225 -5.62 2.60 -16.39
C ARG A 225 -4.64 3.59 -17.02
N SER A 226 -3.34 3.31 -16.95
CA SER A 226 -2.30 4.19 -17.51
C SER A 226 -2.43 4.28 -19.02
N ALA A 227 -2.66 3.17 -19.71
CA ALA A 227 -2.92 3.12 -21.14
C ALA A 227 -4.20 3.90 -21.51
N ALA A 228 -5.29 3.74 -20.76
CA ALA A 228 -6.53 4.47 -20.97
C ALA A 228 -6.31 5.98 -20.82
N SER A 229 -5.59 6.43 -19.80
CA SER A 229 -5.26 7.84 -19.58
C SER A 229 -4.43 8.41 -20.72
N ALA A 230 -3.41 7.69 -21.20
CA ALA A 230 -2.57 8.11 -22.32
C ALA A 230 -3.37 8.19 -23.63
N ASN A 231 -4.22 7.19 -23.89
CA ASN A 231 -5.07 7.17 -25.07
C ASN A 231 -6.09 8.31 -25.08
N ILE A 232 -6.70 8.63 -23.94
CA ILE A 232 -7.62 9.77 -23.81
C ILE A 232 -6.87 11.08 -24.09
N ALA A 233 -5.69 11.26 -23.52
CA ALA A 233 -4.85 12.43 -23.81
C ALA A 233 -4.53 12.54 -25.31
N GLN A 234 -4.17 11.42 -25.95
CA GLN A 234 -3.90 11.38 -27.39
C GLN A 234 -5.14 11.72 -28.22
N LEU A 235 -6.33 11.21 -27.85
CA LEU A 235 -7.58 11.55 -28.52
C LEU A 235 -7.88 13.04 -28.43
N ILE A 236 -7.61 13.70 -27.30
CA ILE A 236 -7.79 15.15 -27.12
C ILE A 236 -6.85 15.90 -28.07
N PHE A 237 -5.60 15.47 -28.25
CA PHE A 237 -4.70 16.06 -29.24
C PHE A 237 -5.21 15.83 -30.67
N GLN A 238 -5.67 14.64 -31.01
CA GLN A 238 -6.19 14.30 -32.33
C GLN A 238 -7.49 15.05 -32.67
N ALA A 239 -8.30 15.39 -31.67
CA ALA A 239 -9.53 16.16 -31.89
C ALA A 239 -9.30 17.56 -32.48
N ASN A 240 -8.07 18.07 -32.39
CA ASN A 240 -7.66 19.33 -32.97
C ASN A 240 -6.95 19.17 -34.32
N ILE A 241 -6.96 17.98 -34.92
CA ILE A 241 -6.38 17.74 -36.22
C ILE A 241 -7.31 18.37 -37.27
N THR A 242 -6.79 19.37 -37.94
CA THR A 242 -7.43 19.98 -39.08
C THR A 242 -6.93 19.30 -40.34
N THR A 243 -7.82 18.83 -41.18
CA THR A 243 -7.47 18.20 -42.46
C THR A 243 -7.45 19.27 -43.53
N LEU A 244 -6.27 19.54 -44.08
CA LEU A 244 -6.09 20.38 -45.24
C LEU A 244 -6.07 19.48 -46.49
N LYS A 245 -7.05 19.64 -47.38
CA LYS A 245 -7.08 18.95 -48.66
C LYS A 245 -6.37 19.84 -49.69
N MET A 246 -5.27 19.33 -50.23
CA MET A 246 -4.49 19.97 -51.28
C MET A 246 -4.68 19.20 -52.57
N ALA A 247 -4.87 19.94 -53.69
CA ALA A 247 -4.83 19.33 -55.01
C ALA A 247 -3.41 18.77 -55.28
N ASP A 248 -3.34 17.62 -55.91
CA ASP A 248 -2.07 16.96 -56.33
C ASP A 248 -1.13 16.53 -55.19
N PHE A 249 -1.60 16.45 -53.92
CA PHE A 249 -0.76 16.03 -52.79
C PHE A 249 -0.17 14.62 -52.96
N GLY A 250 -0.96 13.70 -53.54
CA GLY A 250 -0.52 12.30 -53.79
C GLY A 250 0.61 12.26 -54.85
N ASP A 251 0.51 13.05 -55.89
CA ASP A 251 1.53 13.11 -56.95
C ASP A 251 2.81 13.79 -56.45
N LEU A 252 2.68 14.79 -55.60
CA LEU A 252 3.82 15.48 -54.99
C LEU A 252 4.62 14.58 -54.03
N LEU A 253 3.95 13.71 -53.28
CA LEU A 253 4.62 12.74 -52.41
C LEU A 253 5.21 11.57 -53.21
N GLY A 254 4.54 11.08 -54.27
CA GLY A 254 4.94 9.92 -55.05
C GLY A 254 6.03 10.24 -56.08
N THR A 255 5.89 11.30 -56.85
CA THR A 255 6.74 11.64 -57.99
C THR A 255 7.47 12.98 -57.86
N GLY A 256 7.18 13.75 -56.80
CA GLY A 256 7.80 15.05 -56.56
C GLY A 256 9.30 14.98 -56.30
N THR A 257 10.01 16.03 -56.72
CA THR A 257 11.45 16.16 -56.46
C THR A 257 11.71 16.47 -54.97
N GLU A 258 12.91 16.21 -54.50
CA GLU A 258 13.37 16.54 -53.15
C GLU A 258 13.18 18.04 -52.80
N GLU A 259 13.37 18.90 -53.77
CA GLU A 259 13.18 20.34 -53.63
C GLU A 259 11.71 20.70 -53.42
N GLN A 260 10.80 20.08 -54.14
CA GLN A 260 9.35 20.27 -53.98
C GLN A 260 8.86 19.78 -52.62
N ARG A 261 9.36 18.64 -52.14
CA ARG A 261 9.03 18.12 -50.81
C ARG A 261 9.52 19.07 -49.72
N ARG A 262 10.74 19.56 -49.81
CA ARG A 262 11.31 20.53 -48.85
C ARG A 262 10.56 21.86 -48.83
N ASN A 263 10.12 22.34 -50.00
CA ASN A 263 9.32 23.55 -50.09
C ASN A 263 7.93 23.36 -49.47
N LEU A 264 7.32 22.18 -49.61
CA LEU A 264 6.06 21.82 -48.94
C LEU A 264 6.24 21.79 -47.42
N GLU A 265 7.30 21.16 -46.95
CA GLU A 265 7.60 21.06 -45.50
C GLU A 265 7.79 22.46 -44.91
N TYR A 266 8.54 23.33 -45.56
CA TYR A 266 8.72 24.71 -45.15
C TYR A 266 7.43 25.53 -45.18
N ALA A 267 6.57 25.33 -46.18
CA ALA A 267 5.26 25.99 -46.26
C ALA A 267 4.35 25.54 -45.11
N MET A 268 4.32 24.23 -44.80
CA MET A 268 3.55 23.69 -43.69
C MET A 268 4.05 24.18 -42.32
N GLU A 269 5.35 24.23 -42.12
CA GLU A 269 5.94 24.80 -40.88
C GLU A 269 5.58 26.26 -40.70
N THR A 270 5.66 27.04 -41.82
CA THR A 270 5.34 28.45 -41.81
C THR A 270 3.85 28.68 -41.50
N GLU A 271 2.97 27.92 -42.12
CA GLU A 271 1.53 27.99 -41.88
C GLU A 271 1.20 27.62 -40.42
N ASN A 272 1.78 26.54 -39.92
CA ASN A 272 1.58 26.10 -38.52
C ASN A 272 2.06 27.18 -37.53
N ARG A 273 3.14 27.88 -37.85
CA ARG A 273 3.66 29.00 -37.07
C ARG A 273 2.71 30.18 -37.03
N PHE A 274 2.13 30.55 -38.17
CA PHE A 274 1.14 31.64 -38.28
C PHE A 274 -0.15 31.25 -37.51
N ARG A 275 -0.61 30.03 -37.67
CA ARG A 275 -1.79 29.52 -36.99
C ARG A 275 -1.65 29.51 -35.45
N THR A 276 -0.51 29.05 -34.93
CA THR A 276 -0.26 28.99 -33.51
C THR A 276 0.06 30.33 -32.87
N SER A 277 0.76 31.24 -33.61
CA SER A 277 1.19 32.51 -33.03
C SER A 277 0.17 33.64 -33.20
N PHE A 278 -0.62 33.63 -34.28
CA PHE A 278 -1.48 34.77 -34.67
C PHE A 278 -2.95 34.37 -34.86
N GLY A 279 -3.30 33.10 -34.75
CA GLY A 279 -4.67 32.62 -35.05
C GLY A 279 -5.09 32.81 -36.51
N LEU A 280 -4.13 33.06 -37.41
CA LEU A 280 -4.34 33.28 -38.86
C LEU A 280 -4.15 31.96 -39.58
N GLN A 281 -5.12 31.59 -40.40
CA GLN A 281 -5.04 30.45 -41.31
C GLN A 281 -4.92 30.94 -42.75
N LEU A 282 -3.84 30.58 -43.42
CA LEU A 282 -3.60 30.89 -44.83
C LEU A 282 -4.02 29.69 -45.66
N MET A 283 -4.86 29.90 -46.64
CA MET A 283 -5.32 28.85 -47.56
C MET A 283 -5.25 29.33 -48.98
N SER A 284 -4.92 28.42 -49.88
CA SER A 284 -5.07 28.68 -51.32
C SER A 284 -6.56 28.67 -51.70
N ARG A 285 -6.91 29.29 -52.81
CA ARG A 285 -8.30 29.41 -53.26
C ARG A 285 -8.97 28.06 -53.48
N ASP A 286 -8.17 27.05 -53.84
CA ASP A 286 -8.64 25.71 -54.19
C ASP A 286 -8.48 24.70 -53.03
N ASP A 287 -7.92 25.13 -51.91
CA ASP A 287 -7.76 24.27 -50.70
C ASP A 287 -9.06 24.20 -49.92
N CYS A 288 -9.37 23.04 -49.39
CA CYS A 288 -10.55 22.82 -48.55
C CYS A 288 -10.13 22.36 -47.16
N LEU A 289 -10.60 23.07 -46.15
CA LEU A 289 -10.41 22.71 -44.75
C LEU A 289 -11.65 21.99 -44.23
N GLU A 290 -11.45 20.76 -43.81
CA GLU A 290 -12.49 20.02 -43.14
C GLU A 290 -12.14 19.89 -41.64
N ASN A 291 -13.07 20.33 -40.83
CA ASN A 291 -12.99 20.15 -39.38
C ASN A 291 -13.91 18.96 -38.99
N HIS A 292 -13.35 17.92 -38.46
CA HIS A 292 -14.09 16.77 -37.98
C HIS A 292 -14.25 16.90 -36.46
N PRO A 293 -15.44 17.32 -35.97
CA PRO A 293 -15.69 17.38 -34.53
C PRO A 293 -15.75 15.96 -33.94
N TYR A 294 -14.83 15.69 -33.06
CA TYR A 294 -14.90 14.46 -32.25
C TYR A 294 -15.83 14.66 -31.05
N SER A 295 -16.68 13.68 -30.80
CA SER A 295 -17.46 13.62 -29.56
C SER A 295 -16.70 12.86 -28.49
N PHE A 296 -16.50 13.49 -27.35
CA PHE A 296 -15.91 12.88 -26.16
C PHE A 296 -16.94 12.36 -25.17
N ALA A 297 -18.22 12.28 -25.59
CA ALA A 297 -19.26 11.73 -24.75
C ALA A 297 -18.94 10.27 -24.38
N GLY A 298 -19.10 9.92 -23.10
CA GLY A 298 -18.84 8.58 -22.59
C GLY A 298 -17.39 8.30 -22.14
N LEU A 299 -16.40 9.13 -22.54
CA LEU A 299 -15.00 8.90 -22.10
C LEU A 299 -14.82 9.05 -20.59
N SER A 300 -15.55 9.96 -19.96
CA SER A 300 -15.51 10.16 -18.51
C SER A 300 -15.98 8.90 -17.77
N GLU A 301 -17.10 8.32 -18.23
CA GLU A 301 -17.69 7.12 -17.63
C GLU A 301 -16.77 5.90 -17.78
N ILE A 302 -16.17 5.73 -18.95
CA ILE A 302 -15.21 4.65 -19.20
C ILE A 302 -13.99 4.81 -18.29
N TYR A 303 -13.46 6.03 -18.15
CA TYR A 303 -12.31 6.27 -17.31
C TYR A 303 -12.62 6.07 -15.82
N GLU A 304 -13.83 6.45 -15.38
CA GLU A 304 -14.32 6.18 -14.03
C GLU A 304 -14.41 4.68 -13.75
N GLN A 305 -14.79 3.86 -14.73
CA GLN A 305 -14.77 2.40 -14.57
C GLN A 305 -13.36 1.86 -14.30
N PHE A 306 -12.35 2.30 -15.04
CA PHE A 306 -10.95 1.92 -14.75
C PHE A 306 -10.48 2.37 -13.37
N MET A 307 -10.97 3.51 -12.88
CA MET A 307 -10.68 3.95 -11.51
C MET A 307 -11.33 3.04 -10.46
N MET A 308 -12.57 2.59 -10.71
CA MET A 308 -13.28 1.68 -9.82
C MET A 308 -12.63 0.30 -9.80
N ASP A 309 -12.25 -0.25 -10.96
CA ASP A 309 -11.54 -1.52 -11.06
C ASP A 309 -10.21 -1.48 -10.30
N MET A 310 -9.48 -0.36 -10.43
CA MET A 310 -8.23 -0.13 -9.69
C MET A 310 -8.47 -0.04 -8.17
N ALA A 311 -9.51 0.67 -7.73
CA ALA A 311 -9.86 0.78 -6.32
C ALA A 311 -10.23 -0.59 -5.74
N GLY A 312 -10.99 -1.39 -6.51
CA GLY A 312 -11.32 -2.77 -6.14
C GLY A 312 -10.09 -3.67 -6.05
N ALA A 313 -9.20 -3.62 -7.04
CA ALA A 313 -7.95 -4.39 -7.04
C ALA A 313 -7.03 -4.01 -5.87
N ALA A 314 -6.99 -2.72 -5.52
CA ALA A 314 -6.18 -2.21 -4.40
C ALA A 314 -6.84 -2.43 -3.02
N GLU A 315 -8.09 -2.87 -2.98
CA GLU A 315 -8.90 -3.01 -1.76
C GLU A 315 -9.02 -1.68 -0.98
N ILE A 316 -8.90 -0.52 -1.68
CA ILE A 316 -8.98 0.82 -1.11
C ILE A 316 -10.16 1.56 -1.74
N PRO A 317 -11.10 2.12 -0.96
CA PRO A 317 -12.23 2.87 -1.52
C PRO A 317 -11.78 3.96 -2.48
N ALA A 318 -12.49 4.11 -3.62
CA ALA A 318 -12.15 5.09 -4.64
C ALA A 318 -12.10 6.52 -4.10
N THR A 319 -12.98 6.86 -3.16
CA THR A 319 -13.00 8.14 -2.46
C THR A 319 -11.68 8.43 -1.73
N ARG A 320 -11.10 7.39 -1.12
CA ARG A 320 -9.84 7.49 -0.39
C ARG A 320 -8.63 7.43 -1.34
N LEU A 321 -8.65 6.50 -2.29
CA LEU A 321 -7.53 6.29 -3.22
C LEU A 321 -7.36 7.48 -4.17
N PHE A 322 -8.46 8.01 -4.73
CA PHE A 322 -8.44 9.10 -5.72
C PHE A 322 -8.82 10.47 -5.16
N GLY A 323 -9.33 10.54 -3.93
CA GLY A 323 -9.73 11.78 -3.28
C GLY A 323 -11.02 12.39 -3.82
N ARG A 324 -11.81 11.64 -4.59
CA ARG A 324 -13.10 12.07 -5.12
C ARG A 324 -14.08 10.91 -5.18
N SER A 325 -15.37 11.21 -5.01
CA SER A 325 -16.45 10.24 -5.21
C SER A 325 -16.75 10.08 -6.70
N PRO A 326 -16.95 8.84 -7.20
CA PRO A 326 -17.48 8.59 -8.52
C PRO A 326 -18.89 9.20 -8.67
N GLN A 327 -19.21 9.67 -9.88
CA GLN A 327 -20.55 10.22 -10.15
C GLN A 327 -21.58 9.08 -10.10
N GLY A 328 -22.69 9.30 -9.39
CA GLY A 328 -23.84 8.40 -9.38
C GLY A 328 -23.88 7.33 -8.29
N MET A 329 -22.86 7.18 -7.45
CA MET A 329 -22.93 6.32 -6.27
C MET A 329 -23.57 7.07 -5.09
N ASN A 330 -24.48 6.37 -4.39
CA ASN A 330 -25.17 6.89 -3.21
C ASN A 330 -24.19 7.53 -2.22
N ALA A 331 -24.44 8.69 -2.02
CA ALA A 331 -23.89 9.90 -1.46
C ALA A 331 -22.82 9.81 -0.36
N THR A 332 -22.55 8.72 0.33
CA THR A 332 -21.65 8.84 1.50
C THR A 332 -20.33 8.09 1.40
N GLY A 333 -20.23 7.01 0.63
CA GLY A 333 -19.04 6.14 0.67
C GLY A 333 -18.70 5.65 2.09
N GLU A 334 -19.61 5.85 3.04
CA GLU A 334 -19.40 5.55 4.45
C GLU A 334 -19.32 4.05 4.70
N SER A 335 -20.18 3.27 4.02
CA SER A 335 -20.12 1.80 4.09
C SER A 335 -18.78 1.26 3.55
N ASP A 336 -18.28 1.84 2.46
CA ASP A 336 -17.02 1.42 1.86
C ASP A 336 -15.84 1.77 2.77
N LEU A 337 -15.89 2.94 3.40
CA LEU A 337 -14.89 3.33 4.41
C LEU A 337 -14.94 2.43 5.64
N ARG A 338 -16.13 2.02 6.08
CA ARG A 338 -16.28 1.10 7.21
C ARG A 338 -15.67 -0.26 6.88
N ASN A 339 -16.03 -0.85 5.73
CA ASN A 339 -15.46 -2.11 5.26
C ASN A 339 -13.92 -2.03 5.14
N TYR A 340 -13.42 -0.91 4.63
CA TYR A 340 -11.97 -0.67 4.54
C TYR A 340 -11.31 -0.65 5.92
N TYR A 341 -11.87 0.07 6.88
CA TYR A 341 -11.30 0.13 8.23
C TYR A 341 -11.45 -1.19 9.00
N ASP A 342 -12.48 -1.98 8.74
CA ASP A 342 -12.59 -3.34 9.27
C ASP A 342 -11.49 -4.24 8.70
N MET A 343 -11.16 -4.10 7.41
CA MET A 343 -10.01 -4.78 6.81
C MET A 343 -8.69 -4.31 7.43
N ILE A 344 -8.50 -3.00 7.65
CA ILE A 344 -7.29 -2.48 8.32
C ILE A 344 -7.17 -3.04 9.74
N ALA A 345 -8.26 -3.14 10.50
CA ALA A 345 -8.25 -3.75 11.83
C ALA A 345 -7.81 -5.23 11.77
N GLN A 346 -8.29 -6.00 10.80
CA GLN A 346 -7.83 -7.37 10.58
C GLN A 346 -6.33 -7.43 10.20
N MET A 347 -5.84 -6.48 9.41
CA MET A 347 -4.43 -6.38 9.08
C MET A 347 -3.58 -6.03 10.31
N GLN A 348 -4.06 -5.17 11.22
CA GLN A 348 -3.40 -4.89 12.50
C GLN A 348 -3.20 -6.18 13.31
N GLU A 349 -4.26 -6.98 13.47
CA GLU A 349 -4.20 -8.24 14.20
C GLU A 349 -3.25 -9.26 13.55
N ARG A 350 -3.23 -9.33 12.23
CA ARG A 350 -2.43 -10.30 11.50
C ARG A 350 -0.96 -9.91 11.37
N MET A 351 -0.66 -8.63 11.09
CA MET A 351 0.69 -8.18 10.73
C MET A 351 1.39 -7.43 11.87
N LEU A 352 0.65 -6.59 12.59
CA LEU A 352 1.25 -5.70 13.58
C LEU A 352 1.27 -6.32 14.99
N ARG A 353 0.20 -7.05 15.39
CA ARG A 353 0.13 -7.70 16.70
C ARG A 353 1.31 -8.64 16.97
N PRO A 354 1.67 -9.60 16.09
CA PRO A 354 2.79 -10.51 16.38
C PRO A 354 4.12 -9.78 16.57
N ALA A 355 4.31 -8.67 15.84
CA ALA A 355 5.50 -7.84 15.98
C ALA A 355 5.51 -7.10 17.33
N LEU A 356 4.35 -6.55 17.76
CA LEU A 356 4.23 -5.86 19.04
C LEU A 356 4.34 -6.82 20.22
N ASP A 357 3.74 -8.00 20.13
CA ASP A 357 3.82 -9.03 21.21
C ASP A 357 5.27 -9.48 21.46
N LYS A 358 6.11 -9.48 20.41
CA LYS A 358 7.55 -9.74 20.53
C LYS A 358 8.34 -8.52 21.00
N LEU A 359 7.99 -7.31 20.56
CA LEU A 359 8.71 -6.08 20.86
C LEU A 359 8.45 -5.55 22.26
N LEU A 360 7.18 -5.59 22.70
CA LEU A 360 6.75 -4.97 23.95
C LEU A 360 7.46 -5.52 25.20
N PRO A 361 7.68 -6.84 25.36
CA PRO A 361 8.44 -7.36 26.49
C PRO A 361 9.86 -6.77 26.58
N VAL A 362 10.55 -6.61 25.45
CA VAL A 362 11.89 -6.02 25.40
C VAL A 362 11.86 -4.55 25.80
N MET A 363 10.86 -3.80 25.33
CA MET A 363 10.67 -2.40 25.71
C MET A 363 10.27 -2.27 27.17
N ALA A 364 9.45 -3.17 27.69
CA ALA A 364 9.04 -3.25 29.10
C ALA A 364 10.25 -3.42 30.03
N VAL A 365 11.10 -4.42 29.76
CA VAL A 365 12.35 -4.59 30.52
C VAL A 365 13.22 -3.35 30.43
N SER A 366 13.33 -2.75 29.25
CA SER A 366 14.13 -1.53 29.06
C SER A 366 13.57 -0.33 29.86
N CYS A 367 12.25 -0.19 29.97
CA CYS A 367 11.61 0.91 30.68
C CYS A 367 11.52 0.67 32.20
N TRP A 368 11.10 -0.52 32.59
CA TRP A 368 10.65 -0.85 33.94
C TRP A 368 11.56 -1.84 34.66
N GLY A 369 12.39 -2.60 33.92
CA GLY A 369 13.21 -3.67 34.45
C GLY A 369 12.47 -5.00 34.66
N PHE A 370 11.19 -5.05 34.31
CA PHE A 370 10.34 -6.26 34.40
C PHE A 370 9.30 -6.25 33.28
N VAL A 371 8.68 -7.42 33.04
CA VAL A 371 7.54 -7.55 32.14
C VAL A 371 6.31 -7.87 33.02
N PRO A 372 5.22 -7.08 32.95
CA PRO A 372 3.97 -7.41 33.62
C PRO A 372 3.38 -8.73 33.13
N GLU A 373 2.83 -9.55 34.02
CA GLU A 373 2.24 -10.85 33.68
C GLU A 373 1.00 -10.72 32.78
N ASP A 374 0.27 -9.61 32.90
CA ASP A 374 -0.96 -9.29 32.19
C ASP A 374 -0.73 -8.26 31.06
N LEU A 375 0.51 -8.19 30.53
CA LEU A 375 0.85 -7.25 29.47
C LEU A 375 0.17 -7.66 28.16
N GLU A 376 -0.94 -7.04 27.86
CA GLU A 376 -1.67 -7.21 26.61
C GLU A 376 -1.90 -5.85 25.91
N ILE A 377 -2.14 -5.91 24.61
CA ILE A 377 -2.46 -4.73 23.82
C ILE A 377 -3.87 -4.83 23.25
N VAL A 378 -4.51 -3.68 23.15
CA VAL A 378 -5.77 -3.51 22.42
C VAL A 378 -5.58 -2.36 21.42
N PHE A 379 -5.81 -2.64 20.14
CA PHE A 379 -5.75 -1.58 19.14
C PHE A 379 -6.92 -0.62 19.30
N GLU A 380 -6.61 0.67 19.23
CA GLU A 380 -7.64 1.69 19.19
C GLU A 380 -8.39 1.65 17.84
N PRO A 381 -9.71 1.90 17.82
CA PRO A 381 -10.48 1.89 16.58
C PRO A 381 -9.91 2.84 15.52
N VAL A 382 -9.64 2.31 14.33
CA VAL A 382 -9.10 3.11 13.21
C VAL A 382 -10.14 4.12 12.71
N MET A 383 -11.40 3.74 12.72
CA MET A 383 -12.51 4.63 12.41
C MET A 383 -12.96 5.38 13.65
N THR A 384 -12.64 6.66 13.72
CA THR A 384 -13.16 7.52 14.76
C THR A 384 -14.53 8.06 14.35
N SER A 385 -15.55 7.78 15.17
CA SER A 385 -16.87 8.39 15.01
C SER A 385 -16.78 9.91 14.94
N SER A 386 -17.66 10.54 14.17
CA SER A 386 -17.75 12.00 14.15
C SER A 386 -18.03 12.56 15.56
N PRO A 387 -17.66 13.80 15.86
CA PRO A 387 -18.00 14.40 17.16
C PRO A 387 -19.49 14.34 17.51
N ALA A 388 -20.36 14.44 16.50
CA ALA A 388 -21.80 14.34 16.67
C ALA A 388 -22.24 12.90 17.02
N GLU A 389 -21.74 11.89 16.31
CA GLU A 389 -22.02 10.48 16.60
C GLU A 389 -21.47 10.07 17.97
N ARG A 390 -20.27 10.54 18.33
CA ARG A 390 -19.72 10.32 19.68
C ARG A 390 -20.59 10.93 20.75
N ALA A 391 -21.06 12.15 20.56
CA ALA A 391 -21.95 12.81 21.51
C ALA A 391 -23.29 12.07 21.67
N GLU A 392 -23.86 11.58 20.56
CA GLU A 392 -25.10 10.78 20.60
C GLU A 392 -24.88 9.43 21.29
N LEU A 393 -23.76 8.75 21.00
CA LEU A 393 -23.41 7.48 21.63
C LEU A 393 -23.19 7.63 23.12
N VAL A 394 -22.42 8.66 23.53
CA VAL A 394 -22.20 9.01 24.94
C VAL A 394 -23.51 9.32 25.66
N GLN A 395 -24.40 10.07 25.01
CA GLN A 395 -25.72 10.39 25.58
C GLN A 395 -26.54 9.12 25.80
N LYS A 396 -26.60 8.21 24.84
CA LYS A 396 -27.31 6.92 24.97
C LYS A 396 -26.71 6.07 26.07
N MET A 397 -25.39 5.86 26.05
CA MET A 397 -24.70 5.02 27.04
C MET A 397 -24.78 5.56 28.47
N SER A 398 -24.64 6.88 28.61
CA SER A 398 -24.81 7.54 29.92
C SER A 398 -26.26 7.44 30.41
N GLY A 399 -27.22 7.54 29.47
CA GLY A 399 -28.63 7.32 29.76
C GLY A 399 -28.91 5.93 30.32
N ASP A 400 -28.37 4.90 29.68
CA ASP A 400 -28.54 3.48 30.08
C ASP A 400 -27.95 3.22 31.47
N VAL A 401 -26.75 3.75 31.79
CA VAL A 401 -26.12 3.62 33.10
C VAL A 401 -26.94 4.33 34.20
N ILE A 402 -27.41 5.56 33.90
CA ILE A 402 -28.25 6.34 34.81
C ILE A 402 -29.59 5.63 35.05
N GLU A 403 -30.19 5.05 34.03
CA GLU A 403 -31.45 4.31 34.13
C GLU A 403 -31.27 3.02 34.93
N GLY A 404 -30.18 2.27 34.67
CA GLY A 404 -29.81 1.11 35.46
C GLY A 404 -29.58 1.43 36.95
N TYR A 405 -28.96 2.57 37.27
CA TYR A 405 -28.84 3.04 38.63
C TYR A 405 -30.21 3.39 39.26
N LYS A 406 -31.08 4.08 38.52
CA LYS A 406 -32.42 4.44 39.00
C LYS A 406 -33.30 3.19 39.23
N CYS A 407 -33.13 2.15 38.43
CA CYS A 407 -33.83 0.87 38.57
C CYS A 407 -33.24 -0.03 39.65
N GLY A 408 -32.15 0.36 40.32
CA GLY A 408 -31.48 -0.41 41.37
C GLY A 408 -30.66 -1.60 40.85
N LEU A 409 -30.35 -1.63 39.53
CA LEU A 409 -29.49 -2.65 38.92
C LEU A 409 -28.01 -2.41 39.24
N PHE A 410 -27.61 -1.14 39.38
CA PHE A 410 -26.25 -0.73 39.70
C PHE A 410 -26.23 -0.01 41.06
N THR A 411 -25.17 -0.20 41.83
CA THR A 411 -24.84 0.67 42.96
C THR A 411 -24.29 2.00 42.43
N ARG A 412 -24.27 3.04 43.27
CA ARG A 412 -23.70 4.34 42.88
C ARG A 412 -22.24 4.20 42.44
N GLU A 413 -21.47 3.38 43.14
CA GLU A 413 -20.06 3.16 42.87
C GLU A 413 -19.85 2.42 41.53
N GLN A 414 -20.65 1.38 41.26
CA GLN A 414 -20.64 0.69 39.98
C GLN A 414 -21.04 1.60 38.80
N ALA A 415 -22.07 2.40 38.97
CA ALA A 415 -22.49 3.35 37.94
C ALA A 415 -21.44 4.44 37.67
N LEU A 416 -20.75 4.91 38.70
CA LEU A 416 -19.63 5.86 38.56
C LEU A 416 -18.43 5.23 37.85
N ASN A 417 -18.05 4.03 38.21
CA ASN A 417 -16.94 3.32 37.57
C ASN A 417 -17.24 3.01 36.11
N GLU A 418 -18.48 2.60 35.80
CA GLU A 418 -18.91 2.37 34.42
C GLU A 418 -18.92 3.67 33.59
N LEU A 419 -19.37 4.79 34.15
CA LEU A 419 -19.32 6.10 33.49
C LEU A 419 -17.88 6.60 33.29
N LYS A 420 -16.96 6.33 34.24
CA LYS A 420 -15.55 6.66 34.12
C LYS A 420 -14.91 5.85 32.99
N SER A 421 -15.03 4.51 33.04
CA SER A 421 -14.44 3.62 32.05
C SER A 421 -14.91 3.96 30.63
N ARG A 422 -16.21 4.09 30.43
CA ARG A 422 -16.79 4.46 29.11
C ARG A 422 -16.47 5.90 28.72
N GLY A 423 -16.34 6.80 29.71
CA GLY A 423 -15.96 8.19 29.48
C GLY A 423 -14.51 8.32 29.00
N GLU A 424 -13.61 7.53 29.55
CA GLU A 424 -12.20 7.46 29.13
C GLU A 424 -12.08 6.93 27.72
N GLU A 425 -12.77 5.84 27.37
CA GLU A 425 -12.81 5.27 26.03
C GLU A 425 -13.24 6.29 24.95
N MET A 426 -14.15 7.20 25.31
CA MET A 426 -14.72 8.20 24.39
C MET A 426 -14.12 9.59 24.52
N GLY A 427 -13.17 9.81 25.44
CA GLY A 427 -12.55 11.09 25.71
C GLY A 427 -13.51 12.11 26.35
N VAL A 428 -14.52 11.64 27.09
CA VAL A 428 -15.48 12.44 27.85
C VAL A 428 -15.43 12.06 29.33
N TYR A 429 -15.93 12.95 30.20
CA TYR A 429 -15.94 12.73 31.65
C TYR A 429 -14.55 12.53 32.30
N THR A 430 -13.48 12.95 31.66
CA THR A 430 -12.08 12.77 32.11
C THR A 430 -11.76 13.48 33.47
N LYS A 431 -12.70 14.20 34.05
CA LYS A 431 -12.54 14.95 35.31
C LYS A 431 -13.45 14.47 36.45
N ILE A 432 -14.08 13.31 36.31
CA ILE A 432 -14.84 12.74 37.44
C ILE A 432 -13.82 12.23 38.46
N ARG A 433 -13.68 12.97 39.57
CA ARG A 433 -12.89 12.55 40.74
C ARG A 433 -13.80 11.81 41.73
N ASP A 434 -13.23 10.89 42.52
CA ASP A 434 -13.91 10.12 43.55
C ASP A 434 -14.55 11.01 44.63
#